data_8165c737bd1bb28f52baf18157efa3bf
#
_entry.id   8165c737bd1bb28f52baf18157efa3bf
#
_cell.length_a   1.000
_cell.length_b   1.000
_cell.length_c   1.000
_cell.angle_alpha   90.00
_cell.angle_beta   90.00
_cell.angle_gamma   90.00
#
_symmetry.space_group_name_H-M   'P 1'
#
loop_
_entity.id
_entity.type
_entity.pdbx_description
1 polymer ?
#
loop_
_entity_poly.entity_id
_entity_poly.type
_entity_poly.pdbx_seq_one_letter_code
_entity_poly.pdbx_strand_id
1 'polypeptide(L)'
;MQVRFVRDGVGEDIGLRPEVLDGQSAEQAIEALADCDYVVAPSGSCGGMLAKHYPELFADEPVLAAKANAFAAKTHELVSFLVDVLGVTSVEARCDRVATYHDSCSGLRELGVKAQPRKLLATVKGLELVEMKESD
;
A
#
# COMPACT_ATOMS: atom_id res chain seq x y z
N MET A 1 17.32 -3.22 7.87
CA MET A 1 15.97 -2.86 7.47
C MET A 1 15.25 -4.10 6.95
N GLN A 2 14.18 -4.51 7.60
CA GLN A 2 13.34 -5.64 7.16
C GLN A 2 12.06 -5.09 6.53
N VAL A 3 11.87 -5.39 5.24
CA VAL A 3 10.68 -5.01 4.47
C VAL A 3 9.93 -6.26 4.08
N ARG A 4 8.62 -6.30 4.34
CA ARG A 4 7.74 -7.38 3.89
C ARG A 4 6.74 -6.85 2.87
N PHE A 5 6.64 -7.53 1.74
CA PHE A 5 5.64 -7.29 0.71
C PHE A 5 4.44 -8.18 0.96
N VAL A 6 3.28 -7.56 1.05
CA VAL A 6 1.99 -8.24 1.19
C VAL A 6 1.34 -8.30 -0.20
N ARG A 7 1.16 -9.49 -0.75
CA ARG A 7 0.44 -9.72 -2.02
C ARG A 7 -1.04 -10.00 -1.76
N ASP A 8 -1.82 -9.89 -2.81
CA ASP A 8 -3.20 -10.41 -2.82
C ASP A 8 -3.16 -11.88 -2.41
N GLY A 9 -3.86 -12.24 -1.36
CA GLY A 9 -3.73 -13.55 -0.74
C GLY A 9 -2.66 -13.61 0.35
N VAL A 10 -2.71 -12.68 1.28
CA VAL A 10 -1.89 -12.66 2.52
C VAL A 10 -1.83 -14.03 3.23
N GLY A 11 -2.63 -14.99 2.76
CA GLY A 11 -2.76 -16.31 3.34
C GLY A 11 -1.73 -17.36 2.95
N GLU A 12 -1.08 -17.29 1.80
CA GLU A 12 -0.23 -18.41 1.37
C GLU A 12 1.15 -18.42 2.03
N ASP A 13 1.78 -17.25 2.18
CA ASP A 13 3.14 -17.16 2.75
C ASP A 13 3.18 -17.13 4.29
N ILE A 14 2.08 -16.73 4.94
CA ILE A 14 1.99 -16.66 6.41
C ILE A 14 0.87 -17.53 7.00
N GLY A 15 0.28 -18.41 6.19
CA GLY A 15 -0.77 -19.33 6.61
C GLY A 15 -2.15 -18.70 6.84
N LEU A 16 -2.34 -17.45 6.45
CA LEU A 16 -3.63 -16.76 6.54
C LEU A 16 -4.49 -17.03 5.30
N ARG A 17 -5.75 -17.40 5.50
CA ARG A 17 -6.71 -17.58 4.42
C ARG A 17 -7.46 -16.27 4.15
N PRO A 18 -7.64 -15.86 2.88
CA PRO A 18 -8.27 -14.58 2.53
C PRO A 18 -9.78 -14.52 2.79
N GLU A 19 -10.38 -15.56 3.38
CA GLU A 19 -11.82 -15.80 3.29
C GLU A 19 -12.69 -15.00 4.28
N VAL A 20 -12.12 -14.42 5.33
CA VAL A 20 -12.91 -13.58 6.26
C VAL A 20 -11.98 -12.57 6.93
N LEU A 21 -12.27 -11.29 6.76
CA LEU A 21 -11.76 -10.23 7.62
C LEU A 21 -12.50 -10.29 8.97
N ASP A 22 -12.24 -11.33 9.74
CA ASP A 22 -12.58 -11.34 11.15
C ASP A 22 -11.40 -10.75 11.94
N GLY A 23 -11.68 -10.26 13.14
CA GLY A 23 -10.65 -9.69 13.99
C GLY A 23 -9.49 -10.65 14.24
N GLN A 24 -9.74 -11.96 14.22
CA GLN A 24 -8.72 -12.99 14.44
C GLN A 24 -7.69 -13.06 13.31
N SER A 25 -8.12 -12.96 12.04
CA SER A 25 -7.20 -12.93 10.87
C SER A 25 -6.38 -11.64 10.85
N ALA A 26 -6.97 -10.51 11.23
CA ALA A 26 -6.28 -9.24 11.31
C ALA A 26 -5.23 -9.22 12.45
N GLU A 27 -5.56 -9.77 13.62
CA GLU A 27 -4.63 -9.91 14.72
C GLU A 27 -3.42 -10.79 14.36
N GLN A 28 -3.66 -11.93 13.72
CA GLN A 28 -2.60 -12.81 13.23
C GLN A 28 -1.67 -12.11 12.23
N ALA A 29 -2.22 -11.30 11.31
CA ALA A 29 -1.43 -10.52 10.37
C ALA A 29 -0.55 -9.47 11.07
N ILE A 30 -1.11 -8.76 12.06
CA ILE A 30 -0.38 -7.80 12.87
C ILE A 30 0.76 -8.48 13.63
N GLU A 31 0.52 -9.64 14.22
CA GLU A 31 1.54 -10.39 14.97
C GLU A 31 2.61 -10.97 14.07
N ALA A 32 2.23 -11.57 12.93
CA ALA A 32 3.18 -12.17 11.99
C ALA A 32 4.15 -11.15 11.37
N LEU A 33 3.77 -9.87 11.32
CA LEU A 33 4.54 -8.79 10.73
C LEU A 33 5.04 -7.77 11.78
N ALA A 34 4.93 -8.12 13.07
CA ALA A 34 5.30 -7.22 14.18
C ALA A 34 6.77 -6.77 14.11
N ASP A 35 7.68 -7.69 13.78
CA ASP A 35 9.13 -7.47 13.77
C ASP A 35 9.66 -6.78 12.50
N CYS A 36 8.79 -6.47 11.53
CA CYS A 36 9.20 -5.78 10.31
C CYS A 36 9.29 -4.28 10.54
N ASP A 37 10.30 -3.63 9.95
CA ASP A 37 10.42 -2.17 9.96
C ASP A 37 9.33 -1.52 9.08
N TYR A 38 8.99 -2.15 7.96
CA TYR A 38 7.98 -1.70 7.01
C TYR A 38 7.13 -2.85 6.49
N VAL A 39 5.87 -2.58 6.26
CA VAL A 39 4.92 -3.45 5.55
C VAL A 39 4.51 -2.75 4.26
N VAL A 40 4.71 -3.41 3.12
CA VAL A 40 4.46 -2.79 1.81
C VAL A 40 3.43 -3.59 1.04
N ALA A 41 2.30 -2.95 0.74
CA ALA A 41 1.23 -3.53 -0.06
C ALA A 41 1.30 -3.01 -1.51
N PRO A 42 1.27 -3.90 -2.53
CA PRO A 42 1.34 -3.48 -3.94
C PRO A 42 0.02 -2.90 -4.47
N SER A 43 -1.01 -2.85 -3.66
CA SER A 43 -2.37 -2.41 -4.02
C SER A 43 -2.89 -1.39 -3.02
N GLY A 44 -3.52 -0.33 -3.53
CA GLY A 44 -4.16 0.69 -2.70
C GLY A 44 -5.25 0.14 -1.79
N SER A 45 -6.03 -0.85 -2.25
CA SER A 45 -7.06 -1.49 -1.43
C SER A 45 -6.47 -2.32 -0.27
N CYS A 46 -5.43 -3.13 -0.54
CA CYS A 46 -4.74 -3.86 0.52
C CYS A 46 -4.06 -2.91 1.50
N GLY A 47 -3.38 -1.88 1.00
CA GLY A 47 -2.75 -0.87 1.85
C GLY A 47 -3.76 -0.10 2.70
N GLY A 48 -4.90 0.29 2.14
CA GLY A 48 -6.00 0.94 2.84
C GLY A 48 -6.59 0.05 3.94
N MET A 49 -6.83 -1.22 3.62
CA MET A 49 -7.30 -2.20 4.60
C MET A 49 -6.36 -2.28 5.81
N LEU A 50 -5.07 -2.46 5.57
CA LEU A 50 -4.07 -2.60 6.62
C LEU A 50 -3.84 -1.31 7.41
N ALA A 51 -3.81 -0.15 6.72
CA ALA A 51 -3.45 1.12 7.32
C ALA A 51 -4.62 1.89 7.96
N LYS A 52 -5.85 1.63 7.51
CA LYS A 52 -7.05 2.36 7.97
C LYS A 52 -8.04 1.46 8.69
N HIS A 53 -8.45 0.37 8.04
CA HIS A 53 -9.54 -0.45 8.59
C HIS A 53 -9.11 -1.36 9.76
N TYR A 54 -7.84 -1.82 9.82
CA TYR A 54 -7.37 -2.58 10.99
C TYR A 54 -7.40 -1.76 12.28
N PRO A 55 -6.92 -0.49 12.33
CA PRO A 55 -7.11 0.36 13.51
C PRO A 55 -8.58 0.56 13.90
N GLU A 56 -9.47 0.72 12.92
CA GLU A 56 -10.91 0.88 13.16
C GLU A 56 -11.54 -0.40 13.73
N LEU A 57 -11.14 -1.56 13.23
CA LEU A 57 -11.63 -2.87 13.68
C LEU A 57 -11.39 -3.11 15.17
N PHE A 58 -10.28 -2.63 15.70
CA PHE A 58 -9.87 -2.82 17.10
C PHE A 58 -10.08 -1.58 17.97
N ALA A 59 -10.86 -0.58 17.53
CA ALA A 59 -11.01 0.69 18.23
C ALA A 59 -11.48 0.55 19.67
N ASP A 60 -12.32 -0.45 19.96
CA ASP A 60 -12.89 -0.72 21.27
C ASP A 60 -12.00 -1.62 22.17
N GLU A 61 -10.86 -2.08 21.65
CA GLU A 61 -9.93 -2.98 22.35
C GLU A 61 -8.57 -2.31 22.57
N PRO A 62 -8.31 -1.64 23.70
CA PRO A 62 -7.14 -0.76 23.87
C PRO A 62 -5.78 -1.39 23.53
N VAL A 63 -5.59 -2.67 23.85
CA VAL A 63 -4.32 -3.38 23.59
C VAL A 63 -4.15 -3.66 22.11
N LEU A 64 -5.19 -4.16 21.44
CA LEU A 64 -5.17 -4.45 20.02
C LEU A 64 -5.18 -3.17 19.19
N ALA A 65 -5.91 -2.13 19.62
CA ALA A 65 -5.86 -0.81 18.99
C ALA A 65 -4.44 -0.24 18.96
N ALA A 66 -3.69 -0.35 20.07
CA ALA A 66 -2.30 0.11 20.10
C ALA A 66 -1.41 -0.66 19.11
N LYS A 67 -1.55 -1.99 19.05
CA LYS A 67 -0.83 -2.84 18.05
C LYS A 67 -1.22 -2.49 16.63
N ALA A 68 -2.51 -2.34 16.34
CA ALA A 68 -3.03 -2.01 15.01
C ALA A 68 -2.57 -0.63 14.54
N ASN A 69 -2.56 0.37 15.41
CA ASN A 69 -2.04 1.70 15.10
C ASN A 69 -0.53 1.68 14.82
N ALA A 70 0.25 0.94 15.61
CA ALA A 70 1.68 0.77 15.36
C ALA A 70 1.95 0.04 14.03
N PHE A 71 1.15 -0.96 13.70
CA PHE A 71 1.20 -1.67 12.43
C PHE A 71 0.83 -0.76 11.25
N ALA A 72 -0.25 0.01 11.37
CA ALA A 72 -0.68 0.97 10.36
C ALA A 72 0.39 2.03 10.06
N ALA A 73 1.08 2.53 11.09
CA ALA A 73 2.12 3.55 10.95
C ALA A 73 3.32 3.10 10.10
N LYS A 74 3.58 1.80 10.00
CA LYS A 74 4.64 1.22 9.17
C LYS A 74 4.16 0.60 7.87
N THR A 75 2.84 0.71 7.58
CA THR A 75 2.22 0.16 6.37
C THR A 75 2.17 1.22 5.26
N HIS A 76 2.65 0.86 4.10
CA HIS A 76 2.71 1.73 2.92
C HIS A 76 2.17 1.03 1.67
N GLU A 77 1.61 1.80 0.76
CA GLU A 77 1.42 1.33 -0.62
C GLU A 77 2.77 1.36 -1.35
N LEU A 78 2.98 0.45 -2.30
CA LEU A 78 4.27 0.22 -2.94
C LEU A 78 4.88 1.49 -3.56
N VAL A 79 4.11 2.24 -4.35
CA VAL A 79 4.65 3.41 -5.06
C VAL A 79 4.94 4.55 -4.09
N SER A 80 4.09 4.74 -3.09
CA SER A 80 4.35 5.70 -2.02
C SER A 80 5.59 5.32 -1.20
N PHE A 81 5.78 4.03 -0.91
CA PHE A 81 6.98 3.56 -0.23
C PHE A 81 8.26 3.84 -1.03
N LEU A 82 8.24 3.56 -2.33
CA LEU A 82 9.39 3.84 -3.20
C LEU A 82 9.75 5.33 -3.24
N VAL A 83 8.74 6.20 -3.39
CA VAL A 83 8.96 7.63 -3.58
C VAL A 83 9.20 8.34 -2.25
N ASP A 84 8.35 8.11 -1.25
CA ASP A 84 8.30 8.92 -0.04
C ASP A 84 9.24 8.39 1.06
N VAL A 85 9.47 7.05 1.11
CA VAL A 85 10.33 6.43 2.11
C VAL A 85 11.73 6.16 1.55
N LEU A 86 11.84 5.52 0.37
CA LEU A 86 13.14 5.20 -0.22
C LEU A 86 13.73 6.34 -1.05
N GLY A 87 12.98 7.40 -1.32
CA GLY A 87 13.46 8.56 -2.07
C GLY A 87 13.73 8.26 -3.56
N VAL A 88 13.06 7.27 -4.14
CA VAL A 88 13.20 6.96 -5.56
C VAL A 88 12.63 8.12 -6.39
N THR A 89 13.47 8.71 -7.22
CA THR A 89 13.11 9.87 -8.04
C THR A 89 12.95 9.56 -9.51
N SER A 90 13.44 8.40 -9.97
CA SER A 90 13.38 8.00 -11.38
C SER A 90 13.39 6.48 -11.52
N VAL A 91 12.91 6.03 -12.67
CA VAL A 91 12.99 4.63 -13.11
C VAL A 91 13.74 4.57 -14.44
N GLU A 92 14.66 3.61 -14.56
CA GLU A 92 15.38 3.37 -15.81
C GLU A 92 14.52 2.50 -16.75
N ALA A 93 13.53 3.11 -17.37
CA ALA A 93 12.63 2.44 -18.30
C ALA A 93 12.43 3.26 -19.57
N ARG A 94 12.04 2.61 -20.65
CA ARG A 94 11.64 3.23 -21.92
C ARG A 94 10.31 2.64 -22.39
N CYS A 95 9.41 3.52 -22.78
CA CYS A 95 8.13 3.15 -23.35
C CYS A 95 7.69 4.23 -24.35
N ASP A 96 7.90 4.01 -25.63
CA ASP A 96 7.53 5.00 -26.67
C ASP A 96 6.01 4.90 -26.95
N ARG A 97 5.20 5.40 -26.02
CA ARG A 97 3.73 5.36 -26.05
C ARG A 97 3.13 6.57 -25.39
N VAL A 98 1.87 6.82 -25.71
CA VAL A 98 1.00 7.70 -24.96
C VAL A 98 0.24 6.85 -23.95
N ALA A 99 0.19 7.28 -22.70
CA ALA A 99 -0.52 6.61 -21.63
C ALA A 99 -1.33 7.59 -20.81
N THR A 100 -2.32 7.08 -20.13
CA THR A 100 -3.05 7.79 -19.08
C THR A 100 -3.01 7.00 -17.80
N TYR A 101 -3.10 7.68 -16.67
CA TYR A 101 -3.10 7.05 -15.35
C TYR A 101 -4.42 7.31 -14.64
N HIS A 102 -5.07 6.24 -14.22
CA HIS A 102 -6.28 6.32 -13.39
C HIS A 102 -5.91 6.05 -11.94
N ASP A 103 -6.23 6.98 -11.07
CA ASP A 103 -5.99 6.84 -9.64
C ASP A 103 -6.92 5.77 -9.07
N SER A 104 -6.39 4.82 -8.29
CA SER A 104 -7.22 3.85 -7.61
C SER A 104 -7.97 4.52 -6.45
N CYS A 105 -9.26 4.18 -6.30
CA CYS A 105 -10.11 4.80 -5.28
C CYS A 105 -9.51 4.74 -3.87
N SER A 106 -9.12 3.56 -3.42
CA SER A 106 -8.52 3.38 -2.09
C SER A 106 -7.13 4.01 -1.99
N GLY A 107 -6.31 3.86 -3.04
CA GLY A 107 -4.98 4.49 -3.08
C GLY A 107 -5.06 5.99 -2.91
N LEU A 108 -5.97 6.65 -3.64
CA LEU A 108 -6.17 8.09 -3.59
C LEU A 108 -6.83 8.55 -2.28
N ARG A 109 -7.99 7.95 -1.94
CA ARG A 109 -8.85 8.47 -0.86
C ARG A 109 -8.37 8.10 0.53
N GLU A 110 -7.81 6.91 0.68
CA GLU A 110 -7.38 6.39 1.97
C GLU A 110 -5.89 6.65 2.25
N LEU A 111 -5.04 6.54 1.22
CA LEU A 111 -3.58 6.61 1.36
C LEU A 111 -2.96 7.86 0.73
N GLY A 112 -3.71 8.67 0.00
CA GLY A 112 -3.21 9.90 -0.63
C GLY A 112 -2.21 9.66 -1.77
N VAL A 113 -2.23 8.47 -2.39
CA VAL A 113 -1.32 8.12 -3.50
C VAL A 113 -1.86 8.75 -4.79
N LYS A 114 -1.26 9.85 -5.20
CA LYS A 114 -1.62 10.60 -6.42
C LYS A 114 -0.40 11.09 -7.19
N ALA A 115 0.47 11.82 -6.53
CA ALA A 115 1.64 12.44 -7.15
C ALA A 115 2.77 11.44 -7.40
N GLN A 116 2.91 10.44 -6.55
CA GLN A 116 4.02 9.49 -6.57
C GLN A 116 4.10 8.69 -7.88
N PRO A 117 3.02 8.04 -8.36
CA PRO A 117 3.06 7.32 -9.64
C PRO A 117 3.36 8.25 -10.81
N ARG A 118 2.79 9.46 -10.84
CA ARG A 118 3.05 10.45 -11.90
C ARG A 118 4.50 10.89 -11.93
N LYS A 119 5.10 11.10 -10.75
CA LYS A 119 6.52 11.45 -10.61
C LYS A 119 7.43 10.38 -11.23
N LEU A 120 7.16 9.11 -11.00
CA LEU A 120 7.96 8.03 -11.60
C LEU A 120 7.66 7.85 -13.09
N LEU A 121 6.40 7.89 -13.51
CA LEU A 121 6.01 7.77 -14.92
C LEU A 121 6.61 8.88 -15.78
N ALA A 122 6.70 10.10 -15.27
CA ALA A 122 7.32 11.22 -15.96
C ALA A 122 8.82 11.03 -16.28
N THR A 123 9.49 10.07 -15.62
CA THR A 123 10.90 9.75 -15.86
C THR A 123 11.10 8.63 -16.89
N VAL A 124 10.03 7.95 -17.32
CA VAL A 124 10.10 6.90 -18.34
C VAL A 124 10.37 7.52 -19.71
N LYS A 125 11.49 7.15 -20.32
CA LYS A 125 11.90 7.70 -21.61
C LYS A 125 10.90 7.35 -22.72
N GLY A 126 10.45 8.35 -23.47
CA GLY A 126 9.52 8.18 -24.59
C GLY A 126 8.05 8.02 -24.19
N LEU A 127 7.74 8.05 -22.89
CA LEU A 127 6.36 8.01 -22.41
C LEU A 127 5.77 9.42 -22.38
N GLU A 128 4.67 9.61 -23.06
CA GLU A 128 3.81 10.79 -22.93
C GLU A 128 2.65 10.47 -22.00
N LEU A 129 2.62 11.11 -20.84
CA LEU A 129 1.53 10.95 -19.87
C LEU A 129 0.46 12.02 -20.09
N VAL A 130 -0.74 11.59 -20.48
CA VAL A 130 -1.90 12.47 -20.71
C VAL A 130 -2.90 12.22 -19.57
N GLU A 131 -3.22 13.27 -18.84
CA GLU A 131 -4.21 13.18 -17.75
C GLU A 131 -5.62 13.00 -18.31
N MET A 132 -6.41 12.16 -17.62
CA MET A 132 -7.83 12.01 -17.92
C MET A 132 -8.60 13.23 -17.40
N LYS A 133 -9.73 13.54 -18.04
CA LYS A 133 -10.63 14.62 -17.58
C LYS A 133 -11.19 14.34 -16.18
N GLU A 134 -11.42 13.05 -15.89
CA GLU A 134 -11.87 12.52 -14.60
C GLU A 134 -10.86 11.42 -14.22
N SER A 135 -9.90 11.76 -13.36
CA SER A 135 -8.80 10.86 -12.98
C SER A 135 -9.07 10.10 -11.68
N ASP A 136 -10.17 10.42 -10.98
CA ASP A 136 -10.53 9.98 -9.63
C ASP A 136 -12.03 9.62 -9.49
#